data_9124d2add7947ba6ee20fc96ddacf7d9
#
_entry.id   9124d2add7947ba6ee20fc96ddacf7d9
#
_cell.length_a   1.000
_cell.length_b   1.000
_cell.length_c   1.000
_cell.angle_alpha   90.00
_cell.angle_beta   90.00
_cell.angle_gamma   90.00
#
_symmetry.space_group_name_H-M   'P 1'
#
loop_
_entity.id
_entity.type
_entity.pdbx_description
1 polymer ?
#
loop_
_entity_poly.entity_id
_entity_poly.type
_entity_poly.pdbx_seq_one_letter_code
_entity_poly.pdbx_strand_id
1 'polypeptide(L)'
;MVVQHNMQAMNANRMLNVTTSTQAKATEKLSSGYKINRAADDAAGLTISEKMRKQIKGLDRASTNAEDGVSSVQTAEGALTEVHSMLQRMNELAVQASNGTNSESDRSAIQDEVNQLTTEIDRVSETTKFNETYLLKGDDGKKTINMKAHDAGLAGKLVDNGDGTAAFTMDSLKAGDKVSIGGKNYTIGGTDADVTALIDKANGALKNNTDKFSLKIGDNEFQVQKDGKILDKDGNQLYVASAEDATTAAAFDAKTSTFTTTASFTSTGTGTPTINNAALTLDNLKAMASLAGKTTTVGADTVTVMTDAKKADGTAGTDGIDDTDASVITKEVAYKLAATELTAANKIGDTEGASSVTNNNDGTFSINVGQANVANALSFSLHVGADADMTNKIQVDIESMDSASLGVKGLNVKDSSGIAATYAIDAIADAVAKVSSQRSALGAVQNRLEHTIANVDNVVENTTSAESRIRDTDMAETMVEYSKNNILAQ
;
A
#
# COMPACT_ATOMS: atom_id res chain seq x y z
N MET A 1 103.69 -42.12 -5.29
CA MET A 1 102.59 -41.86 -6.26
C MET A 1 101.64 -43.05 -6.24
N VAL A 2 100.44 -42.85 -5.81
CA VAL A 2 99.40 -43.90 -5.87
C VAL A 2 98.75 -43.81 -7.24
N VAL A 3 99.12 -44.71 -8.17
CA VAL A 3 98.78 -44.60 -9.62
C VAL A 3 97.36 -45.19 -9.93
N GLN A 4 96.80 -46.06 -9.02
CA GLN A 4 95.53 -46.74 -9.32
C GLN A 4 94.30 -46.15 -8.52
N HIS A 5 94.55 -45.44 -7.41
CA HIS A 5 93.42 -44.81 -6.61
C HIS A 5 93.84 -43.45 -6.12
N ASN A 6 93.74 -42.40 -6.98
CA ASN A 6 93.97 -41.02 -6.52
C ASN A 6 92.75 -40.46 -5.80
N MET A 7 92.75 -40.65 -4.48
CA MET A 7 91.62 -40.19 -3.62
C MET A 7 91.48 -38.68 -3.65
N GLN A 8 92.50 -37.89 -3.89
CA GLN A 8 92.43 -36.44 -4.01
C GLN A 8 91.73 -36.04 -5.32
N ALA A 9 92.05 -36.65 -6.43
CA ALA A 9 91.45 -36.42 -7.74
C ALA A 9 89.94 -36.84 -7.74
N MET A 10 89.63 -37.99 -7.11
CA MET A 10 88.24 -38.45 -6.95
C MET A 10 87.44 -37.50 -6.05
N ASN A 11 88.04 -36.96 -4.95
CA ASN A 11 87.38 -35.99 -4.10
C ASN A 11 87.18 -34.65 -4.80
N ALA A 12 88.14 -34.17 -5.56
CA ALA A 12 88.02 -32.96 -6.40
C ALA A 12 86.88 -33.10 -7.44
N ASN A 13 86.88 -34.25 -8.15
CA ASN A 13 85.81 -34.50 -9.13
C ASN A 13 84.40 -34.60 -8.49
N ARG A 14 84.29 -35.20 -7.31
CA ARG A 14 83.06 -35.24 -6.59
C ARG A 14 82.59 -33.83 -6.15
N MET A 15 83.56 -33.00 -5.68
CA MET A 15 83.26 -31.62 -5.32
C MET A 15 82.86 -30.77 -6.51
N LEU A 16 83.53 -30.95 -7.65
CA LEU A 16 83.20 -30.30 -8.95
C LEU A 16 81.72 -30.67 -9.34
N ASN A 17 81.36 -31.96 -9.30
CA ASN A 17 80.05 -32.45 -9.65
C ASN A 17 78.97 -31.84 -8.68
N VAL A 18 79.27 -31.71 -7.41
CA VAL A 18 78.38 -31.05 -6.46
C VAL A 18 78.25 -29.58 -6.76
N THR A 19 79.35 -28.87 -7.07
CA THR A 19 79.30 -27.42 -7.36
C THR A 19 78.55 -27.14 -8.66
N THR A 20 78.77 -27.90 -9.73
CA THR A 20 78.03 -27.77 -11.02
C THR A 20 76.55 -28.10 -10.84
N SER A 21 76.20 -29.11 -10.03
CA SER A 21 74.78 -29.42 -9.69
C SER A 21 74.12 -28.27 -8.93
N THR A 22 74.81 -27.66 -7.96
CA THR A 22 74.32 -26.52 -7.20
C THR A 22 74.17 -25.28 -8.10
N GLN A 23 75.15 -25.04 -9.01
CA GLN A 23 75.05 -23.95 -9.96
C GLN A 23 73.88 -24.12 -10.91
N ALA A 24 73.65 -25.36 -11.45
CA ALA A 24 72.50 -25.65 -12.30
C ALA A 24 71.15 -25.39 -11.57
N LYS A 25 71.03 -25.75 -10.28
CA LYS A 25 69.88 -25.43 -9.45
C LYS A 25 69.69 -23.93 -9.23
N ALA A 26 70.78 -23.19 -8.97
CA ALA A 26 70.73 -21.73 -8.82
C ALA A 26 70.27 -21.06 -10.15
N THR A 27 70.79 -21.56 -11.30
CA THR A 27 70.34 -21.11 -12.63
C THR A 27 68.85 -21.40 -12.88
N GLU A 28 68.35 -22.56 -12.47
CA GLU A 28 66.96 -22.94 -12.61
C GLU A 28 66.07 -21.99 -11.76
N LYS A 29 66.44 -21.68 -10.53
CA LYS A 29 65.75 -20.74 -9.66
C LYS A 29 65.78 -19.31 -10.21
N LEU A 30 66.92 -18.83 -10.70
CA LEU A 30 67.07 -17.51 -11.29
C LEU A 30 66.25 -17.37 -12.60
N SER A 31 66.23 -18.44 -13.42
CA SER A 31 65.48 -18.44 -14.68
C SER A 31 63.94 -18.50 -14.46
N SER A 32 63.50 -19.26 -13.46
CA SER A 32 62.09 -19.42 -13.15
C SER A 32 61.52 -18.32 -12.25
N GLY A 33 62.38 -17.70 -11.44
CA GLY A 33 61.99 -16.78 -10.35
C GLY A 33 61.44 -17.49 -9.11
N TYR A 34 61.40 -18.84 -9.13
CA TYR A 34 60.84 -19.62 -8.03
C TYR A 34 61.91 -20.39 -7.26
N LYS A 35 61.77 -20.40 -5.91
CA LYS A 35 62.55 -21.20 -5.01
C LYS A 35 62.24 -22.69 -5.11
N ILE A 36 60.93 -23.01 -5.35
CA ILE A 36 60.38 -24.36 -5.44
C ILE A 36 59.92 -24.58 -6.89
N ASN A 37 60.74 -25.31 -7.69
CA ASN A 37 60.43 -25.63 -9.08
C ASN A 37 59.92 -27.06 -9.24
N ARG A 38 60.37 -27.98 -8.40
CA ARG A 38 60.04 -29.41 -8.44
C ARG A 38 59.57 -29.89 -7.09
N ALA A 39 58.73 -30.95 -7.06
CA ALA A 39 58.29 -31.59 -5.83
C ALA A 39 59.44 -32.08 -4.93
N ALA A 40 60.61 -32.36 -5.54
CA ALA A 40 61.81 -32.77 -4.82
C ALA A 40 62.53 -31.63 -4.08
N ASP A 41 62.24 -30.36 -4.41
CA ASP A 41 62.83 -29.19 -3.73
C ASP A 41 62.19 -28.97 -2.37
N ASP A 42 60.85 -28.99 -2.29
CA ASP A 42 60.03 -28.94 -1.06
C ASP A 42 58.61 -29.39 -1.39
N ALA A 43 58.30 -30.63 -1.06
CA ALA A 43 56.96 -31.23 -1.34
C ALA A 43 55.86 -30.59 -0.51
N ALA A 44 56.18 -30.18 0.73
CA ALA A 44 55.18 -29.52 1.61
C ALA A 44 54.89 -28.11 1.17
N GLY A 45 55.94 -27.30 0.90
CA GLY A 45 55.82 -25.94 0.38
C GLY A 45 55.14 -25.90 -0.98
N LEU A 46 55.45 -26.84 -1.89
CA LEU A 46 54.76 -26.95 -3.18
C LEU A 46 53.24 -27.20 -2.97
N THR A 47 52.86 -28.15 -2.13
CA THR A 47 51.45 -28.46 -1.88
C THR A 47 50.69 -27.27 -1.30
N ILE A 48 51.30 -26.52 -0.38
CA ILE A 48 50.70 -25.32 0.23
C ILE A 48 50.53 -24.22 -0.83
N SER A 49 51.62 -23.96 -1.63
CA SER A 49 51.57 -22.92 -2.66
C SER A 49 50.52 -23.23 -3.75
N GLU A 50 50.38 -24.49 -4.16
CA GLU A 50 49.35 -24.88 -5.13
C GLU A 50 47.93 -24.74 -4.58
N LYS A 51 47.70 -25.03 -3.28
CA LYS A 51 46.42 -24.73 -2.61
C LYS A 51 46.15 -23.23 -2.58
N MET A 52 47.13 -22.41 -2.18
CA MET A 52 46.98 -20.95 -2.19
C MET A 52 46.70 -20.41 -3.58
N ARG A 53 47.38 -20.92 -4.60
CA ARG A 53 47.18 -20.56 -6.01
C ARG A 53 45.76 -20.89 -6.50
N LYS A 54 45.24 -22.06 -6.11
CA LYS A 54 43.87 -22.42 -6.39
C LYS A 54 42.91 -21.42 -5.74
N GLN A 55 43.18 -21.04 -4.46
CA GLN A 55 42.35 -20.06 -3.73
C GLN A 55 42.42 -18.68 -4.39
N ILE A 56 43.60 -18.18 -4.74
CA ILE A 56 43.80 -16.88 -5.43
C ILE A 56 42.95 -16.85 -6.72
N LYS A 57 43.12 -17.86 -7.62
CA LYS A 57 42.35 -17.92 -8.86
C LYS A 57 40.82 -18.05 -8.63
N GLY A 58 40.43 -18.75 -7.57
CA GLY A 58 39.01 -18.86 -7.18
C GLY A 58 38.44 -17.52 -6.71
N LEU A 59 39.20 -16.80 -5.87
CA LEU A 59 38.79 -15.48 -5.36
C LEU A 59 38.80 -14.41 -6.44
N ASP A 60 39.80 -14.39 -7.35
CA ASP A 60 39.82 -13.47 -8.50
C ASP A 60 38.55 -13.65 -9.37
N ARG A 61 38.16 -14.92 -9.61
CA ARG A 61 36.92 -15.20 -10.33
C ARG A 61 35.67 -14.78 -9.52
N ALA A 62 35.71 -14.95 -8.18
CA ALA A 62 34.65 -14.53 -7.31
C ALA A 62 34.49 -12.99 -7.30
N SER A 63 35.58 -12.23 -7.30
CA SER A 63 35.57 -10.77 -7.45
C SER A 63 34.93 -10.36 -8.77
N THR A 64 35.36 -10.98 -9.91
CA THR A 64 34.72 -10.73 -11.21
C THR A 64 33.23 -11.06 -11.23
N ASN A 65 32.83 -12.18 -10.63
CA ASN A 65 31.39 -12.53 -10.51
C ASN A 65 30.60 -11.50 -9.70
N ALA A 66 31.22 -10.93 -8.66
CA ALA A 66 30.58 -9.88 -7.86
C ALA A 66 30.48 -8.57 -8.65
N GLU A 67 31.48 -8.20 -9.44
CA GLU A 67 31.45 -7.04 -10.37
C GLU A 67 30.36 -7.19 -11.44
N ASP A 68 30.21 -8.39 -12.02
CA ASP A 68 29.11 -8.72 -12.94
C ASP A 68 27.74 -8.55 -12.24
N GLY A 69 27.65 -8.97 -10.98
CA GLY A 69 26.47 -8.78 -10.14
C GLY A 69 26.14 -7.31 -9.90
N VAL A 70 27.14 -6.48 -9.57
CA VAL A 70 26.97 -5.03 -9.42
C VAL A 70 26.47 -4.41 -10.73
N SER A 71 27.06 -4.78 -11.87
CA SER A 71 26.65 -4.29 -13.19
C SER A 71 25.19 -4.65 -13.53
N SER A 72 24.78 -5.88 -13.20
CA SER A 72 23.40 -6.35 -13.36
C SER A 72 22.43 -5.55 -12.50
N VAL A 73 22.75 -5.35 -11.21
CA VAL A 73 21.93 -4.56 -10.27
C VAL A 73 21.82 -3.12 -10.73
N GLN A 74 22.92 -2.48 -11.16
CA GLN A 74 22.92 -1.11 -11.68
C GLN A 74 22.07 -0.97 -12.95
N THR A 75 22.08 -1.97 -13.82
CA THR A 75 21.23 -1.99 -15.03
C THR A 75 19.75 -2.04 -14.64
N ALA A 76 19.39 -2.89 -13.66
CA ALA A 76 18.03 -2.97 -13.16
C ALA A 76 17.61 -1.66 -12.44
N GLU A 77 18.49 -1.06 -11.62
CA GLU A 77 18.21 0.19 -10.93
C GLU A 77 18.02 1.37 -11.88
N GLY A 78 18.83 1.45 -12.95
CA GLY A 78 18.66 2.46 -14.00
C GLY A 78 17.27 2.37 -14.64
N ALA A 79 16.83 1.17 -15.00
CA ALA A 79 15.50 0.97 -15.56
C ALA A 79 14.38 1.26 -14.55
N LEU A 80 14.55 0.90 -13.28
CA LEU A 80 13.60 1.23 -12.22
C LEU A 80 13.51 2.74 -11.94
N THR A 81 14.57 3.48 -12.18
CA THR A 81 14.55 4.96 -12.09
C THR A 81 13.66 5.55 -13.18
N GLU A 82 13.70 5.02 -14.40
CA GLU A 82 12.78 5.43 -15.49
C GLU A 82 11.33 5.05 -15.18
N VAL A 83 11.08 3.82 -14.66
CA VAL A 83 9.74 3.41 -14.22
C VAL A 83 9.22 4.33 -13.13
N HIS A 84 10.06 4.69 -12.16
CA HIS A 84 9.70 5.63 -11.10
C HIS A 84 9.30 7.01 -11.65
N SER A 85 10.07 7.53 -12.61
CA SER A 85 9.78 8.82 -13.27
C SER A 85 8.47 8.78 -14.05
N MET A 86 8.18 7.67 -14.73
CA MET A 86 6.91 7.46 -15.43
C MET A 86 5.72 7.40 -14.45
N LEU A 87 5.86 6.70 -13.33
CA LEU A 87 4.83 6.67 -12.28
C LEU A 87 4.60 8.05 -11.65
N GLN A 88 5.65 8.84 -11.43
CA GLN A 88 5.50 10.22 -10.97
C GLN A 88 4.72 11.06 -12.00
N ARG A 89 5.03 10.92 -13.29
CA ARG A 89 4.27 11.58 -14.36
C ARG A 89 2.82 11.16 -14.41
N MET A 90 2.55 9.85 -14.23
CA MET A 90 1.17 9.33 -14.14
C MET A 90 0.43 9.94 -12.94
N ASN A 91 1.10 10.10 -11.80
CA ASN A 91 0.51 10.74 -10.63
C ASN A 91 0.16 12.22 -10.89
N GLU A 92 1.04 12.99 -11.55
CA GLU A 92 0.74 14.37 -11.96
C GLU A 92 -0.50 14.42 -12.86
N LEU A 93 -0.58 13.52 -13.83
CA LEU A 93 -1.71 13.41 -14.75
C LEU A 93 -3.01 13.01 -14.03
N ALA A 94 -2.95 12.09 -13.08
CA ALA A 94 -4.11 11.71 -12.28
C ALA A 94 -4.61 12.88 -11.41
N VAL A 95 -3.70 13.60 -10.75
CA VAL A 95 -4.04 14.82 -9.99
C VAL A 95 -4.62 15.88 -10.93
N GLN A 96 -4.09 16.06 -12.13
CA GLN A 96 -4.65 16.99 -13.12
C GLN A 96 -6.06 16.53 -13.52
N ALA A 97 -6.27 15.26 -13.83
CA ALA A 97 -7.58 14.71 -14.26
C ALA A 97 -8.64 14.80 -13.16
N SER A 98 -8.25 14.68 -11.88
CA SER A 98 -9.16 14.79 -10.74
C SER A 98 -9.74 16.19 -10.55
N ASN A 99 -9.13 17.22 -11.18
CA ASN A 99 -9.63 18.57 -11.07
C ASN A 99 -10.96 18.75 -11.85
N GLY A 100 -11.99 19.20 -11.16
CA GLY A 100 -13.33 19.42 -11.71
C GLY A 100 -13.43 20.45 -12.84
N THR A 101 -12.40 21.25 -13.09
CA THR A 101 -12.35 22.23 -14.18
C THR A 101 -12.04 21.61 -15.56
N ASN A 102 -11.56 20.37 -15.61
CA ASN A 102 -11.24 19.69 -16.85
C ASN A 102 -12.49 19.20 -17.56
N SER A 103 -12.55 19.39 -18.87
CA SER A 103 -13.59 18.82 -19.73
C SER A 103 -13.38 17.31 -19.92
N GLU A 104 -14.40 16.63 -20.42
CA GLU A 104 -14.29 15.21 -20.79
C GLU A 104 -13.23 14.98 -21.88
N SER A 105 -13.08 15.93 -22.82
CA SER A 105 -12.04 15.85 -23.85
C SER A 105 -10.64 15.97 -23.27
N ASP A 106 -10.44 16.84 -22.26
CA ASP A 106 -9.16 17.01 -21.60
C ASP A 106 -8.78 15.74 -20.83
N ARG A 107 -9.73 15.16 -20.08
CA ARG A 107 -9.53 13.89 -19.39
C ARG A 107 -9.27 12.72 -20.35
N SER A 108 -9.90 12.75 -21.56
CA SER A 108 -9.60 11.75 -22.59
C SER A 108 -8.16 11.85 -23.08
N ALA A 109 -7.65 13.07 -23.30
CA ALA A 109 -6.25 13.31 -23.70
C ALA A 109 -5.28 12.87 -22.59
N ILE A 110 -5.60 13.15 -21.32
CA ILE A 110 -4.83 12.66 -20.17
C ILE A 110 -4.84 11.14 -20.10
N GLN A 111 -5.98 10.49 -20.33
CA GLN A 111 -6.09 9.02 -20.36
C GLN A 111 -5.20 8.41 -21.44
N ASP A 112 -5.13 9.05 -22.61
CA ASP A 112 -4.25 8.58 -23.69
C ASP A 112 -2.78 8.66 -23.29
N GLU A 113 -2.35 9.72 -22.58
CA GLU A 113 -0.98 9.83 -22.04
C GLU A 113 -0.72 8.76 -20.95
N VAL A 114 -1.67 8.53 -20.05
CA VAL A 114 -1.57 7.46 -19.02
C VAL A 114 -1.43 6.08 -19.66
N ASN A 115 -2.21 5.80 -20.72
CA ASN A 115 -2.12 4.54 -21.48
C ASN A 115 -0.73 4.38 -22.14
N GLN A 116 -0.17 5.45 -22.70
CA GLN A 116 1.16 5.44 -23.29
C GLN A 116 2.25 5.15 -22.23
N LEU A 117 2.17 5.81 -21.07
CA LEU A 117 3.09 5.57 -19.97
C LEU A 117 3.00 4.13 -19.43
N THR A 118 1.77 3.59 -19.33
CA THR A 118 1.55 2.19 -18.94
C THR A 118 2.20 1.21 -19.94
N THR A 119 2.05 1.48 -21.24
CA THR A 119 2.67 0.68 -22.30
C THR A 119 4.20 0.79 -22.25
N GLU A 120 4.73 1.98 -21.93
CA GLU A 120 6.17 2.18 -21.82
C GLU A 120 6.76 1.49 -20.58
N ILE A 121 6.04 1.44 -19.47
CA ILE A 121 6.41 0.65 -18.28
C ILE A 121 6.52 -0.83 -18.67
N ASP A 122 5.52 -1.37 -19.37
CA ASP A 122 5.54 -2.76 -19.84
C ASP A 122 6.72 -3.00 -20.79
N ARG A 123 7.02 -2.06 -21.71
CA ARG A 123 8.16 -2.13 -22.61
C ARG A 123 9.49 -2.15 -21.84
N VAL A 124 9.67 -1.28 -20.86
CA VAL A 124 10.89 -1.25 -20.03
C VAL A 124 11.06 -2.56 -19.28
N SER A 125 9.98 -3.10 -18.71
CA SER A 125 10.00 -4.40 -18.03
C SER A 125 10.40 -5.53 -18.96
N GLU A 126 9.90 -5.57 -20.19
CA GLU A 126 10.17 -6.62 -21.18
C GLU A 126 11.51 -6.49 -21.89
N THR A 127 12.08 -5.29 -21.96
CA THR A 127 13.32 -5.05 -22.75
C THR A 127 14.57 -4.94 -21.90
N THR A 128 14.46 -4.66 -20.60
CA THR A 128 15.62 -4.53 -19.72
C THR A 128 16.27 -5.87 -19.47
N LYS A 129 17.46 -6.07 -20.04
CA LYS A 129 18.22 -7.32 -19.92
C LYS A 129 19.69 -7.08 -19.64
N PHE A 130 20.31 -8.02 -18.97
CA PHE A 130 21.74 -8.12 -18.76
C PHE A 130 22.20 -9.52 -19.18
N ASN A 131 23.13 -9.62 -20.12
CA ASN A 131 23.64 -10.89 -20.65
C ASN A 131 22.52 -11.92 -20.95
N GLU A 132 21.53 -11.52 -21.77
CA GLU A 132 20.35 -12.31 -22.19
C GLU A 132 19.30 -12.59 -21.10
N THR A 133 19.58 -12.30 -19.83
CA THR A 133 18.61 -12.44 -18.74
C THR A 133 17.78 -11.16 -18.61
N TYR A 134 16.44 -11.30 -18.68
CA TYR A 134 15.52 -10.20 -18.46
C TYR A 134 15.39 -9.93 -16.97
N LEU A 135 15.76 -8.71 -16.55
CA LEU A 135 15.86 -8.38 -15.11
C LEU A 135 14.53 -8.01 -14.48
N LEU A 136 13.63 -7.36 -15.21
CA LEU A 136 12.38 -6.80 -14.67
C LEU A 136 11.12 -7.55 -15.10
N LYS A 137 11.25 -8.51 -16.01
CA LYS A 137 10.14 -9.31 -16.52
C LYS A 137 9.65 -10.39 -15.55
N GLY A 138 10.52 -10.79 -14.63
CA GLY A 138 10.31 -11.95 -13.78
C GLY A 138 10.70 -13.27 -14.45
N ASP A 139 10.39 -14.39 -13.79
CA ASP A 139 10.63 -15.76 -14.24
C ASP A 139 9.40 -16.33 -14.99
N ASP A 140 9.55 -17.44 -15.67
CA ASP A 140 8.49 -18.09 -16.50
C ASP A 140 7.27 -18.59 -15.68
N GLY A 141 7.41 -18.74 -14.38
CA GLY A 141 6.31 -19.08 -13.48
C GLY A 141 5.34 -17.90 -13.28
N LYS A 142 4.07 -18.20 -13.02
CA LYS A 142 3.05 -17.19 -12.69
C LYS A 142 2.57 -17.35 -11.25
N LYS A 143 2.34 -16.22 -10.59
CA LYS A 143 1.71 -16.13 -9.28
C LYS A 143 0.56 -15.13 -9.33
N THR A 144 -0.50 -15.40 -8.58
CA THR A 144 -1.55 -14.41 -8.35
C THR A 144 -1.12 -13.54 -7.17
N ILE A 145 -1.17 -12.24 -7.36
CA ILE A 145 -0.96 -11.25 -6.29
C ILE A 145 -2.26 -10.54 -5.98
N ASN A 146 -2.46 -10.20 -4.71
CA ASN A 146 -3.57 -9.38 -4.27
C ASN A 146 -3.16 -7.90 -4.35
N MET A 147 -4.06 -7.05 -4.85
CA MET A 147 -3.91 -5.61 -4.78
C MET A 147 -4.13 -5.14 -3.35
N LYS A 148 -3.73 -3.94 -3.02
CA LYS A 148 -4.08 -3.35 -1.72
C LYS A 148 -5.53 -2.90 -1.70
N ALA A 149 -6.14 -2.97 -0.51
CA ALA A 149 -7.46 -2.42 -0.30
C ALA A 149 -7.41 -0.90 -0.18
N HIS A 150 -8.41 -0.23 -0.79
CA HIS A 150 -8.59 1.22 -0.74
C HIS A 150 -9.95 1.58 -0.15
N ASP A 151 -10.01 2.66 0.62
CA ASP A 151 -11.22 3.13 1.31
C ASP A 151 -12.08 4.08 0.46
N ALA A 152 -11.69 4.34 -0.78
CA ALA A 152 -12.38 5.26 -1.69
C ALA A 152 -12.54 6.69 -1.12
N GLY A 153 -11.70 7.12 -0.20
CA GLY A 153 -11.79 8.43 0.47
C GLY A 153 -13.01 8.57 1.38
N LEU A 154 -13.63 7.47 1.79
CA LEU A 154 -14.76 7.46 2.70
C LEU A 154 -14.30 7.60 4.16
N ALA A 155 -15.07 8.31 4.97
CA ALA A 155 -14.81 8.42 6.40
C ALA A 155 -15.10 7.07 7.08
N GLY A 156 -14.08 6.48 7.72
CA GLY A 156 -14.19 5.18 8.35
C GLY A 156 -12.85 4.53 8.65
N LYS A 157 -12.89 3.23 8.92
CA LYS A 157 -11.70 2.43 9.22
C LYS A 157 -11.60 1.27 8.24
N LEU A 158 -10.51 1.24 7.49
CA LEU A 158 -10.13 0.11 6.63
C LEU A 158 -9.18 -0.83 7.40
N VAL A 159 -9.43 -2.12 7.31
CA VAL A 159 -8.59 -3.19 7.85
C VAL A 159 -8.32 -4.18 6.71
N ASP A 160 -7.11 -4.20 6.22
CA ASP A 160 -6.64 -5.19 5.23
C ASP A 160 -6.11 -6.42 5.97
N ASN A 161 -6.63 -7.61 5.65
CA ASN A 161 -6.24 -8.88 6.28
C ASN A 161 -4.99 -9.49 5.61
N GLY A 162 -4.56 -8.98 4.45
CA GLY A 162 -3.39 -9.47 3.71
C GLY A 162 -3.59 -10.79 2.96
N ASP A 163 -4.77 -11.40 3.07
CA ASP A 163 -5.15 -12.66 2.39
C ASP A 163 -5.96 -12.43 1.10
N GLY A 164 -6.10 -11.20 0.66
CA GLY A 164 -6.95 -10.80 -0.45
C GLY A 164 -8.35 -10.36 -0.02
N THR A 165 -8.58 -10.27 1.30
CA THR A 165 -9.81 -9.73 1.88
C THR A 165 -9.52 -8.52 2.75
N ALA A 166 -10.46 -7.57 2.78
CA ALA A 166 -10.41 -6.43 3.69
C ALA A 166 -11.81 -6.14 4.25
N ALA A 167 -11.87 -5.46 5.37
CA ALA A 167 -13.09 -4.96 5.96
C ALA A 167 -13.01 -3.45 6.10
N PHE A 168 -14.01 -2.77 5.58
CA PHE A 168 -14.18 -1.33 5.80
C PHE A 168 -15.38 -1.10 6.70
N THR A 169 -15.20 -0.28 7.74
CA THR A 169 -16.27 0.14 8.64
C THR A 169 -16.42 1.65 8.51
N MET A 170 -17.51 2.07 7.93
CA MET A 170 -17.87 3.48 7.78
C MET A 170 -18.20 4.09 9.14
N ASP A 171 -17.91 5.36 9.35
CA ASP A 171 -18.33 6.07 10.55
C ASP A 171 -19.87 6.04 10.68
N SER A 172 -20.35 5.90 11.92
CA SER A 172 -21.78 5.77 12.21
C SER A 172 -22.56 6.97 11.68
N LEU A 173 -23.47 6.75 10.74
CA LEU A 173 -24.33 7.77 10.15
C LEU A 173 -25.61 7.95 10.99
N LYS A 174 -25.93 9.21 11.31
CA LYS A 174 -27.16 9.61 11.97
C LYS A 174 -27.96 10.54 11.06
N ALA A 175 -29.26 10.58 11.26
CA ALA A 175 -30.11 11.56 10.60
C ALA A 175 -29.61 12.99 10.88
N GLY A 176 -29.44 13.78 9.83
CA GLY A 176 -28.87 15.13 9.88
C GLY A 176 -27.35 15.20 9.63
N ASP A 177 -26.62 14.07 9.66
CA ASP A 177 -25.20 14.05 9.37
C ASP A 177 -24.93 14.36 7.89
N LYS A 178 -23.81 15.00 7.62
CA LYS A 178 -23.31 15.23 6.27
C LYS A 178 -22.20 14.24 5.97
N VAL A 179 -22.30 13.57 4.84
CA VAL A 179 -21.33 12.59 4.37
C VAL A 179 -20.90 12.93 2.94
N SER A 180 -19.63 12.81 2.66
CA SER A 180 -19.11 12.93 1.29
C SER A 180 -18.91 11.53 0.71
N ILE A 181 -19.56 11.22 -0.40
CA ILE A 181 -19.46 9.94 -1.11
C ILE A 181 -19.25 10.25 -2.57
N GLY A 182 -18.18 9.73 -3.16
CA GLY A 182 -17.87 9.97 -4.55
C GLY A 182 -17.77 11.47 -4.90
N GLY A 183 -17.14 12.28 -4.02
CA GLY A 183 -16.96 13.72 -4.22
C GLY A 183 -18.24 14.56 -4.13
N LYS A 184 -19.40 13.94 -3.83
CA LYS A 184 -20.68 14.64 -3.59
C LYS A 184 -21.00 14.63 -2.11
N ASN A 185 -21.51 15.77 -1.61
CA ASN A 185 -21.95 15.90 -0.25
C ASN A 185 -23.43 15.54 -0.15
N TYR A 186 -23.73 14.59 0.70
CA TYR A 186 -25.09 14.18 1.04
C TYR A 186 -25.42 14.49 2.47
N THR A 187 -26.70 14.74 2.76
CA THR A 187 -27.23 14.84 4.12
C THR A 187 -28.06 13.60 4.40
N ILE A 188 -27.83 12.94 5.52
CA ILE A 188 -28.62 11.78 5.91
C ILE A 188 -29.99 12.25 6.35
N GLY A 189 -31.00 11.90 5.60
CA GLY A 189 -32.39 12.21 5.91
C GLY A 189 -32.91 11.35 7.06
N GLY A 190 -33.85 11.89 7.82
CA GLY A 190 -34.51 11.20 8.91
C GLY A 190 -35.73 10.44 8.45
N THR A 191 -36.01 9.35 9.14
CA THR A 191 -37.28 8.63 9.07
C THR A 191 -38.19 9.02 10.24
N ASP A 192 -39.47 8.63 10.18
CA ASP A 192 -40.40 8.75 11.30
C ASP A 192 -39.84 8.14 12.60
N ALA A 193 -39.11 7.02 12.44
CA ALA A 193 -38.48 6.33 13.56
C ALA A 193 -37.33 7.17 14.20
N ASP A 194 -36.52 7.85 13.37
CA ASP A 194 -35.41 8.68 13.85
C ASP A 194 -35.92 9.90 14.65
N VAL A 195 -36.96 10.55 14.14
CA VAL A 195 -37.62 11.69 14.86
C VAL A 195 -38.27 11.24 16.14
N THR A 196 -38.97 10.12 16.12
CA THR A 196 -39.59 9.53 17.32
C THR A 196 -38.52 9.19 18.36
N ALA A 197 -37.41 8.56 17.94
CA ALA A 197 -36.27 8.23 18.81
C ALA A 197 -35.62 9.49 19.41
N LEU A 198 -35.47 10.57 18.63
CA LEU A 198 -34.95 11.86 19.11
C LEU A 198 -35.81 12.43 20.23
N ILE A 199 -37.14 12.46 20.01
CA ILE A 199 -38.10 12.96 21.01
C ILE A 199 -38.12 12.04 22.25
N ASP A 200 -38.08 10.72 22.08
CA ASP A 200 -38.07 9.75 23.18
C ASP A 200 -36.78 9.83 24.01
N LYS A 201 -35.63 10.04 23.37
CA LYS A 201 -34.35 10.30 24.04
C LYS A 201 -34.44 11.53 24.95
N ALA A 202 -35.02 12.63 24.44
CA ALA A 202 -35.21 13.85 25.20
C ALA A 202 -36.21 13.67 26.35
N ASN A 203 -37.31 12.97 26.10
CA ASN A 203 -38.31 12.64 27.13
C ASN A 203 -37.75 11.69 28.21
N GLY A 204 -36.85 10.76 27.80
CA GLY A 204 -36.12 9.91 28.72
C GLY A 204 -35.17 10.70 29.64
N ALA A 205 -34.55 11.76 29.11
CA ALA A 205 -33.69 12.66 29.89
C ALA A 205 -34.48 13.47 30.92
N LEU A 206 -35.74 13.85 30.64
CA LEU A 206 -36.63 14.50 31.60
C LEU A 206 -36.84 13.66 32.87
N LYS A 207 -36.90 12.34 32.74
CA LYS A 207 -37.12 11.44 33.90
C LYS A 207 -35.96 11.49 34.89
N ASN A 208 -34.76 11.88 34.40
CA ASN A 208 -33.53 11.75 35.17
C ASN A 208 -33.00 13.06 35.76
N ASN A 209 -33.13 14.23 35.12
CA ASN A 209 -32.44 15.43 35.64
C ASN A 209 -32.92 16.82 35.13
N THR A 210 -33.94 16.94 34.31
CA THR A 210 -34.44 18.23 33.79
C THR A 210 -35.95 18.37 34.00
N ASP A 211 -36.42 19.58 34.24
CA ASP A 211 -37.86 19.81 34.43
C ASP A 211 -38.62 19.98 33.13
N LYS A 212 -37.95 20.36 32.06
CA LYS A 212 -38.51 20.58 30.71
C LYS A 212 -37.44 20.47 29.63
N PHE A 213 -37.83 20.16 28.39
CA PHE A 213 -37.02 20.33 27.18
C PHE A 213 -37.77 21.14 26.12
N SER A 214 -37.01 21.86 25.26
CA SER A 214 -37.57 22.57 24.12
C SER A 214 -37.56 21.65 22.91
N LEU A 215 -38.68 21.61 22.19
CA LEU A 215 -38.91 20.85 20.98
C LEU A 215 -39.39 21.81 19.88
N LYS A 216 -38.64 21.97 18.81
CA LYS A 216 -39.06 22.77 17.67
C LYS A 216 -39.45 21.84 16.51
N ILE A 217 -40.66 22.00 15.99
CA ILE A 217 -41.16 21.24 14.81
C ILE A 217 -41.56 22.26 13.74
N GLY A 218 -40.78 22.35 12.68
CA GLY A 218 -40.87 23.41 11.68
C GLY A 218 -40.72 24.79 12.35
N ASP A 219 -41.71 25.65 12.19
CA ASP A 219 -41.70 27.00 12.81
C ASP A 219 -42.28 27.04 14.23
N ASN A 220 -42.89 25.96 14.69
CA ASN A 220 -43.51 25.89 16.02
C ASN A 220 -42.51 25.42 17.09
N GLU A 221 -42.48 26.15 18.21
CA GLU A 221 -41.66 25.80 19.37
C GLU A 221 -42.56 25.38 20.55
N PHE A 222 -42.23 24.22 21.12
CA PHE A 222 -42.95 23.60 22.21
C PHE A 222 -42.01 23.38 23.40
N GLN A 223 -42.54 23.53 24.62
CA GLN A 223 -41.86 23.15 25.83
C GLN A 223 -42.58 21.93 26.43
N VAL A 224 -41.89 20.80 26.49
CA VAL A 224 -42.40 19.57 27.08
C VAL A 224 -41.99 19.51 28.55
N GLN A 225 -42.92 19.42 29.47
CA GLN A 225 -42.65 19.33 30.92
C GLN A 225 -42.66 17.88 31.41
N LYS A 226 -42.01 17.66 32.54
CA LYS A 226 -41.94 16.35 33.20
C LYS A 226 -43.30 15.77 33.59
N ASP A 227 -44.32 16.63 33.85
CA ASP A 227 -45.70 16.24 34.16
C ASP A 227 -46.53 15.90 32.90
N GLY A 228 -45.89 15.92 31.71
CA GLY A 228 -46.54 15.61 30.44
C GLY A 228 -47.28 16.78 29.79
N LYS A 229 -47.26 17.97 30.40
CA LYS A 229 -47.87 19.18 29.80
C LYS A 229 -46.99 19.73 28.69
N ILE A 230 -47.62 20.18 27.63
CA ILE A 230 -46.98 20.86 26.52
C ILE A 230 -47.38 22.33 26.57
N LEU A 231 -46.36 23.17 26.64
CA LEU A 231 -46.51 24.62 26.74
C LEU A 231 -46.02 25.28 25.46
N ASP A 232 -46.49 26.50 25.20
CA ASP A 232 -45.91 27.41 24.20
C ASP A 232 -44.59 28.03 24.73
N LYS A 233 -43.96 28.87 23.93
CA LYS A 233 -42.76 29.63 24.30
C LYS A 233 -42.96 30.55 25.51
N ASP A 234 -44.21 30.99 25.76
CA ASP A 234 -44.60 31.94 26.83
C ASP A 234 -45.01 31.21 28.13
N GLY A 235 -45.01 29.87 28.11
CA GLY A 235 -45.32 29.04 29.28
C GLY A 235 -46.79 28.71 29.47
N ASN A 236 -47.65 28.96 28.47
CA ASN A 236 -49.07 28.62 28.52
C ASN A 236 -49.30 27.21 27.98
N GLN A 237 -50.17 26.44 28.63
CA GLN A 237 -50.54 25.10 28.19
C GLN A 237 -51.29 25.16 26.86
N LEU A 238 -50.88 24.27 25.94
CA LEU A 238 -51.48 24.16 24.61
C LEU A 238 -52.57 23.10 24.54
N TYR A 239 -53.60 23.41 23.78
CA TYR A 239 -54.75 22.55 23.49
C TYR A 239 -54.97 22.48 21.99
N VAL A 240 -55.52 21.36 21.48
CA VAL A 240 -55.99 21.25 20.11
C VAL A 240 -57.24 22.10 19.95
N ALA A 241 -57.19 23.08 19.06
CA ALA A 241 -58.34 23.97 18.85
C ALA A 241 -59.51 23.20 18.20
N SER A 242 -60.73 23.38 18.76
CA SER A 242 -61.98 22.90 18.19
C SER A 242 -62.75 24.04 17.53
N ALA A 243 -63.68 23.74 16.62
CA ALA A 243 -64.59 24.73 16.08
C ALA A 243 -65.43 25.35 17.20
N GLU A 244 -65.82 26.65 17.11
CA GLU A 244 -66.48 27.41 18.16
C GLU A 244 -67.79 26.80 18.69
N ASP A 245 -68.46 25.93 17.87
CA ASP A 245 -69.72 25.29 18.25
C ASP A 245 -69.61 23.78 18.45
N ALA A 246 -68.42 23.22 18.59
CA ALA A 246 -68.25 21.79 18.72
C ALA A 246 -68.70 21.25 20.07
N THR A 247 -69.59 20.27 20.06
CA THR A 247 -70.08 19.56 21.26
C THR A 247 -69.13 18.44 21.71
N THR A 248 -68.09 18.14 20.94
CA THR A 248 -67.07 17.13 21.23
C THR A 248 -65.69 17.74 21.09
N ALA A 249 -64.74 17.28 21.91
CA ALA A 249 -63.33 17.71 21.78
C ALA A 249 -62.82 17.47 20.39
N ALA A 250 -62.00 18.40 19.84
CA ALA A 250 -61.41 18.26 18.54
C ALA A 250 -60.52 17.03 18.49
N ALA A 251 -60.69 16.23 17.46
CA ALA A 251 -59.74 15.16 17.13
C ALA A 251 -58.44 15.76 16.61
N PHE A 252 -57.32 15.28 17.08
CA PHE A 252 -56.02 15.71 16.59
C PHE A 252 -55.76 15.22 15.19
N ASP A 253 -55.40 16.12 14.29
CA ASP A 253 -54.87 15.83 12.95
C ASP A 253 -53.51 16.51 12.84
N ALA A 254 -52.47 15.72 12.59
CA ALA A 254 -51.07 16.19 12.54
C ALA A 254 -50.83 17.28 11.46
N LYS A 255 -51.65 17.33 10.40
CA LYS A 255 -51.49 18.30 9.30
C LYS A 255 -52.27 19.58 9.50
N THR A 256 -53.48 19.47 10.03
CA THR A 256 -54.49 20.55 9.98
C THR A 256 -54.85 21.12 11.33
N SER A 257 -54.50 20.44 12.46
CA SER A 257 -54.84 20.95 13.78
C SER A 257 -54.14 22.26 14.11
N THR A 258 -54.91 23.23 14.58
CA THR A 258 -54.42 24.49 15.15
C THR A 258 -54.40 24.38 16.67
N PHE A 259 -53.60 25.21 17.32
CA PHE A 259 -53.43 25.20 18.77
C PHE A 259 -53.97 26.47 19.40
N THR A 260 -54.49 26.32 20.62
CA THR A 260 -54.97 27.43 21.42
C THR A 260 -54.45 27.27 22.85
N THR A 261 -54.28 28.40 23.55
CA THR A 261 -53.91 28.44 24.95
C THR A 261 -55.15 28.49 25.83
N THR A 262 -56.38 28.59 25.26
CA THR A 262 -57.62 28.69 25.99
C THR A 262 -58.32 27.34 25.99
N ALA A 263 -58.63 26.82 27.21
CA ALA A 263 -59.53 25.69 27.36
C ALA A 263 -60.93 26.18 27.11
N SER A 264 -61.62 25.67 26.07
CA SER A 264 -63.06 26.01 25.87
C SER A 264 -63.96 25.00 26.55
N PHE A 265 -65.02 25.49 27.19
CA PHE A 265 -65.99 24.70 27.90
C PHE A 265 -67.40 24.99 27.34
N THR A 266 -68.14 23.93 27.04
CA THR A 266 -69.57 24.09 26.72
C THR A 266 -70.40 23.81 28.02
N SER A 267 -71.14 24.78 28.48
CA SER A 267 -72.08 24.61 29.60
C SER A 267 -73.50 24.45 29.06
N THR A 268 -73.97 23.25 29.04
CA THR A 268 -75.39 22.98 28.76
C THR A 268 -76.17 22.79 30.06
N GLY A 269 -76.77 23.88 30.61
CA GLY A 269 -77.65 23.82 31.75
C GLY A 269 -76.98 23.37 33.03
N THR A 270 -77.62 22.63 33.89
CA THR A 270 -77.17 22.20 35.22
C THR A 270 -76.09 21.05 35.22
N GLY A 271 -75.41 20.80 34.15
CA GLY A 271 -74.38 19.77 34.04
C GLY A 271 -72.93 20.27 34.23
N THR A 272 -72.00 19.38 34.54
CA THR A 272 -70.58 19.68 34.62
C THR A 272 -70.06 20.18 33.24
N PRO A 273 -69.30 21.27 33.16
CA PRO A 273 -68.79 21.78 31.88
C PRO A 273 -67.91 20.74 31.22
N THR A 274 -68.18 20.51 29.94
CA THR A 274 -67.37 19.58 29.12
C THR A 274 -66.21 20.35 28.44
N ILE A 275 -64.99 19.89 28.58
CA ILE A 275 -63.82 20.48 27.90
C ILE A 275 -63.89 20.13 26.41
N ASN A 276 -64.03 21.12 25.55
CA ASN A 276 -64.09 20.91 24.09
C ASN A 276 -62.75 20.84 23.46
N ASN A 277 -61.69 21.41 24.08
CA ASN A 277 -60.33 21.36 23.55
C ASN A 277 -59.53 20.29 24.30
N ALA A 278 -58.97 19.31 23.54
CA ALA A 278 -58.14 18.28 24.11
C ALA A 278 -56.73 18.84 24.38
N ALA A 279 -56.15 18.51 25.55
CA ALA A 279 -54.78 18.88 25.85
C ALA A 279 -53.82 18.21 24.82
N LEU A 280 -52.85 18.98 24.33
CA LEU A 280 -51.85 18.48 23.44
C LEU A 280 -50.97 17.46 24.16
N THR A 281 -50.68 16.34 23.55
CA THR A 281 -49.86 15.23 24.09
C THR A 281 -48.56 15.08 23.37
N LEU A 282 -47.61 14.41 23.99
CA LEU A 282 -46.30 14.10 23.34
C LEU A 282 -46.50 13.24 22.09
N ASP A 283 -47.47 12.32 22.06
CA ASP A 283 -47.79 11.50 20.92
C ASP A 283 -48.32 12.34 19.74
N ASN A 284 -49.11 13.40 20.05
CA ASN A 284 -49.52 14.37 19.04
C ASN A 284 -48.32 15.10 18.43
N LEU A 285 -47.34 15.51 19.24
CA LEU A 285 -46.11 16.14 18.73
C LEU A 285 -45.25 15.18 17.90
N LYS A 286 -45.14 13.92 18.31
CA LYS A 286 -44.46 12.89 17.51
C LYS A 286 -45.12 12.72 16.14
N ALA A 287 -46.43 12.62 16.09
CA ALA A 287 -47.18 12.52 14.84
C ALA A 287 -46.99 13.75 13.94
N MET A 288 -46.91 14.97 14.51
CA MET A 288 -46.56 16.18 13.73
C MET A 288 -45.12 16.17 13.23
N ALA A 289 -44.21 15.74 14.09
CA ALA A 289 -42.78 15.68 13.80
C ALA A 289 -42.45 14.63 12.71
N SER A 290 -43.25 13.56 12.65
CA SER A 290 -43.14 12.47 11.63
C SER A 290 -43.74 12.81 10.27
N LEU A 291 -44.31 14.01 10.07
CA LEU A 291 -44.76 14.40 8.74
C LEU A 291 -43.61 14.66 7.78
N ALA A 292 -43.72 14.15 6.57
CA ALA A 292 -42.76 14.34 5.52
C ALA A 292 -42.38 15.82 5.29
N GLY A 293 -41.12 16.13 5.17
CA GLY A 293 -40.59 17.50 5.03
C GLY A 293 -40.54 18.32 6.32
N LYS A 294 -40.90 17.76 7.49
CA LYS A 294 -40.81 18.47 8.77
C LYS A 294 -39.44 18.31 9.42
N THR A 295 -38.87 19.44 9.80
CA THR A 295 -37.63 19.50 10.57
C THR A 295 -37.94 19.56 12.04
N THR A 296 -37.38 18.67 12.83
CA THR A 296 -37.51 18.59 14.28
C THR A 296 -36.18 18.83 14.96
N THR A 297 -36.13 19.80 15.88
CA THR A 297 -34.89 20.13 16.61
C THR A 297 -35.16 19.95 18.11
N VAL A 298 -34.23 19.24 18.78
CA VAL A 298 -34.18 19.07 20.22
C VAL A 298 -32.77 19.37 20.73
N GLY A 299 -32.60 20.49 21.39
CA GLY A 299 -31.25 20.94 21.80
C GLY A 299 -30.37 21.26 20.59
N ALA A 300 -29.27 20.52 20.42
CA ALA A 300 -28.37 20.65 19.28
C ALA A 300 -28.69 19.65 18.14
N ASP A 301 -29.51 18.64 18.42
CA ASP A 301 -29.82 17.57 17.46
C ASP A 301 -31.00 18.03 16.58
N THR A 302 -30.85 17.92 15.26
CA THR A 302 -31.86 18.28 14.26
C THR A 302 -32.06 17.14 13.28
N VAL A 303 -33.31 16.75 13.06
CA VAL A 303 -33.71 15.70 12.13
C VAL A 303 -34.80 16.23 11.22
N THR A 304 -34.66 16.06 9.91
CA THR A 304 -35.71 16.37 8.92
C THR A 304 -36.22 15.06 8.35
N VAL A 305 -37.54 14.86 8.44
CA VAL A 305 -38.21 13.70 7.83
C VAL A 305 -38.23 13.88 6.31
N MET A 306 -37.73 12.90 5.59
CA MET A 306 -37.65 12.94 4.11
C MET A 306 -39.03 12.92 3.49
N THR A 307 -39.14 13.56 2.33
CA THR A 307 -40.25 13.42 1.40
C THR A 307 -39.84 12.37 0.35
N ASP A 308 -40.20 11.12 0.53
CA ASP A 308 -39.85 10.01 -0.36
C ASP A 308 -41.14 9.25 -0.74
N ALA A 309 -41.92 9.84 -1.62
CA ALA A 309 -43.15 9.26 -2.13
C ALA A 309 -43.06 8.91 -3.64
N LYS A 310 -41.97 9.33 -4.30
CA LYS A 310 -41.72 9.12 -5.73
C LYS A 310 -40.31 8.63 -5.96
N LYS A 311 -40.11 7.76 -6.88
CA LYS A 311 -38.80 7.36 -7.37
C LYS A 311 -38.18 8.42 -8.28
N ALA A 312 -36.88 8.35 -8.52
CA ALA A 312 -36.15 9.24 -9.42
C ALA A 312 -36.71 9.30 -10.85
N ASP A 313 -37.44 8.28 -11.30
CA ASP A 313 -38.16 8.23 -12.58
C ASP A 313 -39.55 8.90 -12.55
N GLY A 314 -39.96 9.46 -11.39
CA GLY A 314 -41.24 10.13 -11.16
C GLY A 314 -42.42 9.19 -10.88
N THR A 315 -42.22 7.86 -10.85
CA THR A 315 -43.27 6.90 -10.48
C THR A 315 -43.47 6.84 -8.99
N ALA A 316 -44.67 6.47 -8.54
CA ALA A 316 -44.98 6.31 -7.11
C ALA A 316 -44.15 5.19 -6.50
N GLY A 317 -43.55 5.45 -5.32
CA GLY A 317 -42.75 4.51 -4.55
C GLY A 317 -41.58 5.20 -3.88
N THR A 318 -40.90 4.50 -2.94
CA THR A 318 -39.76 4.99 -2.23
C THR A 318 -38.46 4.52 -2.90
N ASP A 319 -37.46 5.39 -3.02
CA ASP A 319 -36.11 5.05 -3.51
C ASP A 319 -35.00 5.46 -2.53
N GLY A 320 -35.38 6.06 -1.40
CA GLY A 320 -34.47 6.50 -0.36
C GLY A 320 -33.78 7.83 -0.65
N ILE A 321 -34.30 8.58 -1.63
CA ILE A 321 -33.83 9.93 -2.00
C ILE A 321 -35.00 10.90 -1.78
N ASP A 322 -34.71 12.08 -1.24
CA ASP A 322 -35.76 13.08 -1.00
C ASP A 322 -36.29 13.65 -2.33
N ASP A 323 -37.63 13.67 -2.49
CA ASP A 323 -38.33 14.15 -3.70
C ASP A 323 -38.06 15.63 -4.03
N THR A 324 -37.63 16.41 -3.04
CA THR A 324 -37.42 17.86 -3.14
C THR A 324 -35.93 18.23 -3.19
N ASP A 325 -35.08 17.42 -2.60
CA ASP A 325 -33.64 17.64 -2.52
C ASP A 325 -32.87 16.31 -2.68
N ALA A 326 -32.41 16.01 -3.88
CA ALA A 326 -31.65 14.81 -4.21
C ALA A 326 -30.30 14.69 -3.43
N SER A 327 -29.89 15.70 -2.67
CA SER A 327 -28.74 15.62 -1.77
C SER A 327 -29.09 15.04 -0.41
N VAL A 328 -30.39 14.87 -0.10
CA VAL A 328 -30.87 14.23 1.13
C VAL A 328 -31.22 12.77 0.82
N ILE A 329 -30.54 11.83 1.47
CA ILE A 329 -30.65 10.40 1.20
C ILE A 329 -30.76 9.59 2.48
N THR A 330 -31.35 8.40 2.41
CA THR A 330 -31.36 7.46 3.54
C THR A 330 -29.97 6.84 3.80
N LYS A 331 -29.78 6.30 5.00
CA LYS A 331 -28.56 5.55 5.35
C LYS A 331 -28.30 4.38 4.42
N GLU A 332 -29.36 3.67 4.02
CA GLU A 332 -29.28 2.52 3.13
C GLU A 332 -28.77 2.92 1.73
N VAL A 333 -29.23 4.06 1.22
CA VAL A 333 -28.74 4.62 -0.06
C VAL A 333 -27.30 5.08 0.09
N ALA A 334 -26.95 5.76 1.21
CA ALA A 334 -25.57 6.15 1.48
C ALA A 334 -24.62 4.93 1.50
N TYR A 335 -25.01 3.84 2.17
CA TYR A 335 -24.21 2.60 2.18
C TYR A 335 -24.12 1.94 0.79
N LYS A 336 -25.20 2.00 0.00
CA LYS A 336 -25.17 1.49 -1.37
C LYS A 336 -24.24 2.29 -2.26
N LEU A 337 -24.27 3.61 -2.16
CA LEU A 337 -23.33 4.49 -2.87
C LEU A 337 -21.88 4.24 -2.42
N ALA A 338 -21.64 4.15 -1.11
CA ALA A 338 -20.32 3.83 -0.56
C ALA A 338 -19.80 2.48 -1.07
N ALA A 339 -20.64 1.45 -1.13
CA ALA A 339 -20.25 0.15 -1.71
C ALA A 339 -19.88 0.25 -3.19
N THR A 340 -20.56 1.12 -3.95
CA THR A 340 -20.24 1.34 -5.36
C THR A 340 -18.85 2.00 -5.51
N GLU A 341 -18.58 3.01 -4.71
CA GLU A 341 -17.28 3.70 -4.73
C GLU A 341 -16.13 2.79 -4.25
N LEU A 342 -16.36 2.03 -3.16
CA LEU A 342 -15.41 1.02 -2.70
C LEU A 342 -15.13 -0.04 -3.79
N THR A 343 -16.15 -0.47 -4.54
CA THR A 343 -15.97 -1.41 -5.63
C THR A 343 -15.13 -0.78 -6.75
N ALA A 344 -15.40 0.48 -7.10
CA ALA A 344 -14.65 1.19 -8.13
C ALA A 344 -13.17 1.37 -7.76
N ALA A 345 -12.89 1.76 -6.50
CA ALA A 345 -11.53 1.94 -5.99
C ALA A 345 -10.73 0.61 -5.94
N ASN A 346 -11.37 -0.47 -5.49
CA ASN A 346 -10.72 -1.79 -5.34
C ASN A 346 -10.66 -2.62 -6.63
N LYS A 347 -11.27 -2.14 -7.72
CA LYS A 347 -11.19 -2.77 -9.04
C LYS A 347 -9.92 -2.36 -9.81
N ILE A 348 -9.22 -1.32 -9.38
CA ILE A 348 -8.01 -0.87 -10.06
C ILE A 348 -6.92 -1.94 -9.96
N GLY A 349 -6.26 -2.25 -11.09
CA GLY A 349 -5.25 -3.31 -11.16
C GLY A 349 -5.80 -4.74 -11.18
N ASP A 350 -7.12 -4.93 -11.06
CA ASP A 350 -7.75 -6.25 -11.12
C ASP A 350 -7.80 -6.78 -12.55
N THR A 351 -6.93 -7.72 -12.87
CA THR A 351 -6.88 -8.38 -14.18
C THR A 351 -7.66 -9.69 -14.22
N GLU A 352 -8.04 -10.22 -13.06
CA GLU A 352 -8.75 -11.51 -12.93
C GLU A 352 -10.24 -11.36 -12.63
N GLY A 353 -10.72 -10.14 -12.35
CA GLY A 353 -12.12 -9.88 -12.01
C GLY A 353 -12.53 -10.39 -10.63
N ALA A 354 -11.57 -10.46 -9.71
CA ALA A 354 -11.77 -10.97 -8.35
C ALA A 354 -12.38 -9.93 -7.39
N SER A 355 -12.27 -8.64 -7.73
CA SER A 355 -12.74 -7.54 -6.90
C SER A 355 -14.25 -7.57 -6.69
N SER A 356 -14.69 -7.55 -5.44
CA SER A 356 -16.10 -7.41 -5.07
C SER A 356 -16.25 -6.78 -3.69
N VAL A 357 -17.33 -6.02 -3.51
CA VAL A 357 -17.67 -5.41 -2.22
C VAL A 357 -19.08 -5.83 -1.82
N THR A 358 -19.20 -6.41 -0.64
CA THR A 358 -20.48 -6.80 -0.03
C THR A 358 -20.84 -5.78 1.04
N ASN A 359 -22.00 -5.13 0.87
CA ASN A 359 -22.57 -4.21 1.86
C ASN A 359 -23.42 -5.01 2.86
N ASN A 360 -23.10 -4.94 4.14
CA ASN A 360 -23.85 -5.61 5.20
C ASN A 360 -25.03 -4.77 5.74
N ASN A 361 -25.25 -3.58 5.20
CA ASN A 361 -26.31 -2.62 5.57
C ASN A 361 -26.26 -2.11 7.04
N ASP A 362 -25.15 -2.31 7.72
CA ASP A 362 -24.90 -1.83 9.09
C ASP A 362 -23.74 -0.81 9.15
N GLY A 363 -23.23 -0.37 7.99
CA GLY A 363 -22.07 0.48 7.85
C GLY A 363 -20.76 -0.31 7.75
N THR A 364 -20.81 -1.65 7.72
CA THR A 364 -19.66 -2.51 7.47
C THR A 364 -19.68 -3.06 6.06
N PHE A 365 -18.50 -3.16 5.45
CA PHE A 365 -18.31 -3.66 4.09
C PHE A 365 -17.24 -4.73 4.09
N SER A 366 -17.55 -5.87 3.46
CA SER A 366 -16.56 -6.92 3.20
C SER A 366 -16.04 -6.74 1.78
N ILE A 367 -14.73 -6.57 1.65
CA ILE A 367 -14.04 -6.28 0.39
C ILE A 367 -13.20 -7.49 0.01
N ASN A 368 -13.42 -8.04 -1.17
CA ASN A 368 -12.43 -8.85 -1.85
C ASN A 368 -11.64 -7.92 -2.76
N VAL A 369 -10.33 -7.86 -2.57
CA VAL A 369 -9.47 -6.95 -3.37
C VAL A 369 -9.24 -7.49 -4.77
N GLY A 370 -8.86 -6.62 -5.70
CA GLY A 370 -8.47 -7.01 -7.04
C GLY A 370 -7.27 -7.94 -7.04
N GLN A 371 -7.20 -8.81 -8.04
CA GLN A 371 -6.11 -9.75 -8.24
C GLN A 371 -5.47 -9.60 -9.60
N ALA A 372 -4.16 -9.81 -9.67
CA ALA A 372 -3.44 -9.87 -10.92
C ALA A 372 -2.56 -11.12 -11.01
N ASN A 373 -2.50 -11.69 -12.22
CA ASN A 373 -1.65 -12.82 -12.55
C ASN A 373 -0.32 -12.28 -13.11
N VAL A 374 0.74 -12.40 -12.35
CA VAL A 374 2.05 -11.81 -12.66
C VAL A 374 3.13 -12.88 -12.71
N ALA A 375 4.25 -12.58 -13.35
CA ALA A 375 5.41 -13.46 -13.34
C ALA A 375 6.00 -13.59 -11.93
N ASN A 376 6.60 -14.73 -11.63
CA ASN A 376 7.35 -14.91 -10.39
C ASN A 376 8.56 -13.97 -10.36
N ALA A 377 9.08 -13.68 -9.18
CA ALA A 377 10.32 -12.94 -9.04
C ALA A 377 11.47 -13.68 -9.72
N LEU A 378 12.30 -12.96 -10.48
CA LEU A 378 13.57 -13.46 -10.96
C LEU A 378 14.51 -13.62 -9.77
N SER A 379 15.02 -14.83 -9.58
CA SER A 379 15.98 -15.13 -8.52
C SER A 379 17.24 -15.75 -9.11
N PHE A 380 18.39 -15.12 -8.91
CA PHE A 380 19.67 -15.69 -9.28
C PHE A 380 20.70 -15.54 -8.17
N SER A 381 21.67 -16.45 -8.15
CA SER A 381 22.69 -16.47 -7.11
C SER A 381 24.08 -16.24 -7.70
N LEU A 382 24.79 -15.27 -7.16
CA LEU A 382 26.18 -14.95 -7.50
C LEU A 382 27.12 -15.73 -6.58
N HIS A 383 28.06 -16.48 -7.15
CA HIS A 383 29.07 -17.20 -6.37
C HIS A 383 30.28 -16.30 -6.14
N VAL A 384 30.48 -15.87 -4.90
CA VAL A 384 31.46 -14.85 -4.48
C VAL A 384 32.52 -15.41 -3.53
N GLY A 385 32.87 -16.69 -3.66
CA GLY A 385 33.90 -17.36 -2.86
C GLY A 385 34.73 -18.34 -3.65
N ALA A 386 35.86 -18.80 -3.09
CA ALA A 386 36.77 -19.74 -3.73
C ALA A 386 36.35 -21.21 -3.62
N ASP A 387 35.49 -21.54 -2.68
CA ASP A 387 35.10 -22.89 -2.29
C ASP A 387 33.61 -23.16 -2.55
N ALA A 388 33.23 -24.45 -2.65
CA ALA A 388 31.88 -24.89 -2.96
C ALA A 388 30.88 -24.73 -1.81
N ASP A 389 31.12 -23.84 -0.84
CA ASP A 389 30.23 -23.60 0.26
C ASP A 389 29.02 -22.75 -0.22
N MET A 390 27.81 -23.13 0.20
CA MET A 390 26.58 -22.41 -0.12
C MET A 390 26.52 -21.03 0.54
N THR A 391 27.28 -20.79 1.60
CA THR A 391 27.42 -19.48 2.24
C THR A 391 28.16 -18.47 1.33
N ASN A 392 28.88 -18.94 0.33
CA ASN A 392 29.56 -18.12 -0.66
C ASN A 392 28.65 -17.63 -1.79
N LYS A 393 27.32 -17.77 -1.63
CA LYS A 393 26.33 -17.29 -2.60
C LYS A 393 25.61 -16.06 -2.09
N ILE A 394 25.54 -15.04 -2.91
CA ILE A 394 24.66 -13.86 -2.71
C ILE A 394 23.50 -14.03 -3.66
N GLN A 395 22.27 -14.10 -3.08
CA GLN A 395 21.05 -14.18 -3.84
C GLN A 395 20.56 -12.76 -4.16
N VAL A 396 20.12 -12.59 -5.39
CA VAL A 396 19.50 -11.38 -5.91
C VAL A 396 18.09 -11.75 -6.35
N ASP A 397 17.09 -11.10 -5.75
CA ASP A 397 15.69 -11.31 -6.08
C ASP A 397 15.13 -10.00 -6.66
N ILE A 398 14.55 -10.10 -7.86
CA ILE A 398 13.95 -8.96 -8.56
C ILE A 398 12.51 -9.34 -8.91
N GLU A 399 11.56 -8.62 -8.35
CA GLU A 399 10.15 -8.83 -8.69
C GLU A 399 9.85 -8.34 -10.10
N SER A 400 8.81 -8.92 -10.72
CA SER A 400 8.28 -8.39 -11.98
C SER A 400 7.78 -6.97 -11.78
N MET A 401 8.13 -6.06 -12.70
CA MET A 401 7.82 -4.62 -12.66
C MET A 401 7.00 -4.17 -13.87
N ASP A 402 6.17 -5.07 -14.39
CA ASP A 402 5.18 -4.75 -15.40
C ASP A 402 3.96 -4.00 -14.80
N SER A 403 3.14 -3.41 -15.63
CA SER A 403 1.97 -2.63 -15.20
C SER A 403 0.98 -3.42 -14.37
N ALA A 404 0.86 -4.73 -14.62
CA ALA A 404 -0.01 -5.63 -13.85
C ALA A 404 0.56 -5.90 -12.45
N SER A 405 1.86 -6.17 -12.35
CA SER A 405 2.55 -6.33 -11.07
C SER A 405 2.51 -5.07 -10.21
N LEU A 406 2.60 -3.91 -10.85
CA LEU A 406 2.53 -2.62 -10.17
C LEU A 406 1.10 -2.23 -9.79
N GLY A 407 0.08 -2.93 -10.30
CA GLY A 407 -1.33 -2.61 -10.03
C GLY A 407 -1.84 -1.37 -10.78
N VAL A 408 -1.12 -0.90 -11.80
CA VAL A 408 -1.49 0.29 -12.59
C VAL A 408 -2.10 -0.07 -13.95
N LYS A 409 -2.28 -1.35 -14.24
CA LYS A 409 -2.90 -1.81 -15.48
C LYS A 409 -4.40 -1.50 -15.48
N GLY A 410 -4.88 -0.84 -16.53
CA GLY A 410 -6.29 -0.51 -16.68
C GLY A 410 -6.74 0.69 -15.83
N LEU A 411 -5.82 1.54 -15.37
CA LEU A 411 -6.17 2.82 -14.73
C LEU A 411 -7.10 3.64 -15.62
N ASN A 412 -8.20 4.13 -15.04
CA ASN A 412 -9.16 4.99 -15.71
C ASN A 412 -9.18 6.36 -15.01
N VAL A 413 -8.91 7.41 -15.79
CA VAL A 413 -8.97 8.80 -15.33
C VAL A 413 -9.98 9.63 -16.15
N LYS A 414 -10.75 8.97 -17.02
CA LYS A 414 -11.65 9.58 -18.02
C LYS A 414 -13.09 9.77 -17.52
N ASP A 415 -13.41 9.46 -16.27
CA ASP A 415 -14.79 9.64 -15.80
C ASP A 415 -15.22 11.12 -15.80
N SER A 416 -16.53 11.37 -15.92
CA SER A 416 -17.06 12.73 -15.99
C SER A 416 -16.92 13.52 -14.68
N SER A 417 -16.73 12.83 -13.55
CA SER A 417 -16.67 13.41 -12.19
C SER A 417 -15.25 13.68 -11.72
N GLY A 418 -14.22 13.02 -12.29
CA GLY A 418 -12.83 13.06 -11.82
C GLY A 418 -12.56 12.15 -10.62
N ILE A 419 -13.55 11.35 -10.18
CA ILE A 419 -13.44 10.48 -9.01
C ILE A 419 -12.53 9.30 -9.31
N ALA A 420 -12.68 8.69 -10.49
CA ALA A 420 -11.83 7.59 -10.93
C ALA A 420 -10.34 8.01 -10.96
N ALA A 421 -10.05 9.26 -11.34
CA ALA A 421 -8.72 9.83 -11.29
C ALA A 421 -8.19 9.96 -9.85
N THR A 422 -9.06 10.27 -8.88
CA THR A 422 -8.67 10.31 -7.46
C THR A 422 -8.28 8.92 -6.96
N TYR A 423 -9.02 7.88 -7.29
CA TYR A 423 -8.65 6.50 -6.92
C TYR A 423 -7.38 6.03 -7.63
N ALA A 424 -7.15 6.50 -8.87
CA ALA A 424 -5.90 6.22 -9.58
C ALA A 424 -4.67 6.75 -8.86
N ILE A 425 -4.77 7.87 -8.13
CA ILE A 425 -3.66 8.45 -7.34
C ILE A 425 -3.18 7.46 -6.28
N ASP A 426 -4.09 6.81 -5.56
CA ASP A 426 -3.75 5.85 -4.51
C ASP A 426 -3.07 4.60 -5.10
N ALA A 427 -3.60 4.07 -6.19
CA ALA A 427 -2.99 2.93 -6.89
C ALA A 427 -1.58 3.27 -7.42
N ILE A 428 -1.38 4.47 -7.96
CA ILE A 428 -0.06 4.92 -8.42
C ILE A 428 0.89 5.11 -7.23
N ALA A 429 0.42 5.64 -6.10
CA ALA A 429 1.23 5.77 -4.89
C ALA A 429 1.72 4.41 -4.38
N ASP A 430 0.88 3.38 -4.42
CA ASP A 430 1.27 2.01 -4.10
C ASP A 430 2.31 1.45 -5.07
N ALA A 431 2.15 1.70 -6.37
CA ALA A 431 3.14 1.32 -7.38
C ALA A 431 4.51 2.00 -7.12
N VAL A 432 4.50 3.31 -6.81
CA VAL A 432 5.72 4.06 -6.44
C VAL A 432 6.38 3.47 -5.20
N ALA A 433 5.60 3.12 -4.18
CA ALA A 433 6.11 2.48 -2.96
C ALA A 433 6.75 1.12 -3.27
N LYS A 434 6.15 0.31 -4.15
CA LYS A 434 6.68 -0.98 -4.57
C LYS A 434 8.00 -0.85 -5.32
N VAL A 435 8.08 0.06 -6.30
CA VAL A 435 9.32 0.36 -7.04
C VAL A 435 10.42 0.85 -6.09
N SER A 436 10.08 1.75 -5.16
CA SER A 436 11.03 2.27 -4.17
C SER A 436 11.56 1.18 -3.24
N SER A 437 10.70 0.26 -2.81
CA SER A 437 11.09 -0.91 -2.00
C SER A 437 12.06 -1.81 -2.76
N GLN A 438 11.79 -2.11 -4.04
CA GLN A 438 12.67 -2.91 -4.87
C GLN A 438 14.03 -2.23 -5.09
N ARG A 439 14.05 -0.93 -5.36
CA ARG A 439 15.30 -0.15 -5.48
C ARG A 439 16.11 -0.17 -4.19
N SER A 440 15.46 -0.05 -3.04
CA SER A 440 16.13 -0.14 -1.74
C SER A 440 16.74 -1.52 -1.50
N ALA A 441 16.03 -2.60 -1.87
CA ALA A 441 16.54 -3.96 -1.78
C ALA A 441 17.77 -4.17 -2.70
N LEU A 442 17.71 -3.69 -3.94
CA LEU A 442 18.83 -3.76 -4.88
C LEU A 442 20.04 -2.94 -4.41
N GLY A 443 19.83 -1.74 -3.87
CA GLY A 443 20.89 -0.93 -3.27
C GLY A 443 21.57 -1.63 -2.08
N ALA A 444 20.82 -2.34 -1.24
CA ALA A 444 21.38 -3.14 -0.16
C ALA A 444 22.23 -4.31 -0.69
N VAL A 445 21.79 -4.96 -1.77
CA VAL A 445 22.57 -6.02 -2.44
C VAL A 445 23.84 -5.46 -3.06
N GLN A 446 23.76 -4.30 -3.73
CA GLN A 446 24.94 -3.62 -4.29
C GLN A 446 25.98 -3.32 -3.22
N ASN A 447 25.60 -2.67 -2.11
CA ASN A 447 26.51 -2.40 -1.01
C ASN A 447 27.16 -3.69 -0.46
N ARG A 448 26.39 -4.77 -0.37
CA ARG A 448 26.91 -6.07 0.08
C ARG A 448 27.92 -6.64 -0.91
N LEU A 449 27.68 -6.52 -2.20
CA LEU A 449 28.62 -6.96 -3.25
C LEU A 449 29.90 -6.13 -3.23
N GLU A 450 29.83 -4.81 -3.10
CA GLU A 450 31.00 -3.92 -3.03
C GLU A 450 31.86 -4.24 -1.80
N HIS A 451 31.28 -4.47 -0.64
CA HIS A 451 32.00 -4.91 0.54
C HIS A 451 32.61 -6.31 0.37
N THR A 452 31.94 -7.18 -0.37
CA THR A 452 32.47 -8.51 -0.66
C THR A 452 33.66 -8.42 -1.60
N ILE A 453 33.62 -7.61 -2.66
CA ILE A 453 34.74 -7.33 -3.56
C ILE A 453 35.94 -6.84 -2.75
N ALA A 454 35.78 -5.79 -1.96
CA ALA A 454 36.85 -5.23 -1.15
C ALA A 454 37.46 -6.26 -0.17
N ASN A 455 36.67 -7.14 0.41
CA ASN A 455 37.13 -8.20 1.29
C ASN A 455 37.90 -9.29 0.51
N VAL A 456 37.35 -9.73 -0.63
CA VAL A 456 37.96 -10.73 -1.50
C VAL A 456 39.31 -10.25 -2.01
N ASP A 457 39.42 -9.01 -2.47
CA ASP A 457 40.66 -8.40 -2.94
C ASP A 457 41.73 -8.33 -1.84
N ASN A 458 41.35 -7.97 -0.62
CA ASN A 458 42.27 -8.01 0.52
C ASN A 458 42.77 -9.45 0.81
N VAL A 459 41.89 -10.45 0.70
CA VAL A 459 42.25 -11.86 0.91
C VAL A 459 43.18 -12.33 -0.20
N VAL A 460 42.92 -11.95 -1.45
CA VAL A 460 43.78 -12.23 -2.63
C VAL A 460 45.17 -11.63 -2.41
N GLU A 461 45.26 -10.34 -2.04
CA GLU A 461 46.55 -9.67 -1.83
C GLU A 461 47.36 -10.36 -0.70
N ASN A 462 46.71 -10.64 0.45
CA ASN A 462 47.39 -11.32 1.56
C ASN A 462 47.81 -12.75 1.22
N THR A 463 46.97 -13.49 0.50
CA THR A 463 47.28 -14.87 0.09
C THR A 463 48.39 -14.90 -0.97
N THR A 464 48.39 -13.96 -1.91
CA THR A 464 49.44 -13.78 -2.90
C THR A 464 50.78 -13.45 -2.24
N SER A 465 50.77 -12.53 -1.26
CA SER A 465 51.97 -12.22 -0.46
C SER A 465 52.49 -13.42 0.34
N ALA A 466 51.58 -14.24 0.88
CA ALA A 466 51.96 -15.47 1.58
C ALA A 466 52.50 -16.55 0.61
N GLU A 467 51.89 -16.70 -0.56
CA GLU A 467 52.35 -17.63 -1.61
C GLU A 467 53.76 -17.23 -2.12
N SER A 468 53.97 -15.93 -2.38
CA SER A 468 55.27 -15.38 -2.78
C SER A 468 56.34 -15.73 -1.78
N ARG A 469 56.13 -15.55 -0.46
CA ARG A 469 57.12 -15.92 0.54
C ARG A 469 57.49 -17.41 0.57
N ILE A 470 56.56 -18.28 0.16
CA ILE A 470 56.83 -19.73 0.11
C ILE A 470 57.53 -20.11 -1.20
N ARG A 471 57.09 -19.59 -2.32
CA ARG A 471 57.47 -20.06 -3.65
C ARG A 471 58.52 -19.22 -4.36
N ASP A 472 58.51 -17.89 -4.15
CA ASP A 472 59.40 -17.01 -4.88
C ASP A 472 60.84 -17.07 -4.32
N THR A 473 61.83 -16.89 -5.19
CA THR A 473 63.25 -16.88 -4.82
C THR A 473 63.71 -15.45 -4.54
N ASP A 474 64.60 -15.30 -3.55
CA ASP A 474 65.37 -14.07 -3.39
C ASP A 474 66.43 -14.05 -4.50
N MET A 475 66.21 -13.17 -5.49
CA MET A 475 67.10 -13.05 -6.64
C MET A 475 68.51 -12.61 -6.26
N ALA A 476 68.63 -11.72 -5.23
CA ALA A 476 69.93 -11.22 -4.80
C ALA A 476 70.76 -12.33 -4.14
N GLU A 477 70.14 -13.07 -3.21
CA GLU A 477 70.78 -14.18 -2.51
C GLU A 477 71.16 -15.30 -3.52
N THR A 478 70.23 -15.65 -4.44
CA THR A 478 70.45 -16.70 -5.46
C THR A 478 71.55 -16.30 -6.46
N MET A 479 71.66 -15.01 -6.84
CA MET A 479 72.78 -14.51 -7.67
C MET A 479 74.12 -14.61 -6.98
N VAL A 480 74.17 -14.32 -5.68
CA VAL A 480 75.42 -14.50 -4.87
C VAL A 480 75.77 -15.98 -4.82
N GLU A 481 74.80 -16.87 -4.61
CA GLU A 481 75.02 -18.33 -4.63
C GLU A 481 75.53 -18.81 -5.99
N TYR A 482 74.92 -18.35 -7.08
CA TYR A 482 75.35 -18.64 -8.44
C TYR A 482 76.76 -18.16 -8.67
N SER A 483 77.09 -16.92 -8.37
CA SER A 483 78.38 -16.34 -8.55
C SER A 483 79.47 -17.07 -7.75
N LYS A 484 79.17 -17.41 -6.51
CA LYS A 484 80.10 -18.22 -5.65
C LYS A 484 80.34 -19.59 -6.27
N ASN A 485 79.30 -20.29 -6.70
CA ASN A 485 79.49 -21.62 -7.31
C ASN A 485 80.17 -21.56 -8.65
N ASN A 486 79.97 -20.49 -9.43
CA ASN A 486 80.73 -20.27 -10.68
C ASN A 486 82.25 -20.09 -10.43
N ILE A 487 82.62 -19.31 -9.42
CA ILE A 487 84.02 -19.13 -9.01
C ILE A 487 84.65 -20.46 -8.51
N LEU A 488 83.83 -21.25 -7.73
CA LEU A 488 84.31 -22.53 -7.23
C LEU A 488 84.47 -23.64 -8.30
N ALA A 489 83.75 -23.50 -9.39
CA ALA A 489 83.84 -24.43 -10.52
C ALA A 489 85.02 -24.14 -11.51
N GLN A 490 85.53 -22.92 -11.55
CA GLN A 490 86.74 -22.49 -12.29
C GLN A 490 87.97 -22.86 -11.50
#